data_6a7b3c5dfc217b5cb647620c13244437
#
_entry.id   6a7b3c5dfc217b5cb647620c13244437
#
_cell.length_a   1.000
_cell.length_b   1.000
_cell.length_c   1.000
_cell.angle_alpha   90.00
_cell.angle_beta   90.00
_cell.angle_gamma   90.00
#
_symmetry.space_group_name_H-M   'P 1'
#
loop_
_entity.id
_entity.type
_entity.pdbx_description
1 polymer ?
#
loop_
_entity_poly.entity_id
_entity_poly.type
_entity_poly.pdbx_seq_one_letter_code
_entity_poly.pdbx_strand_id
1 'polypeptide(L)'
;MAFDLDNLRVFLAAIDHGSFSAAARVLGRVPSAVSMTIANLEAQLDLALFDRAGREPVPTAQALALVPQARRLAEQLGQLNRHALSMTQGLEPSLTIAVVPELVAATPWSDALTTLSAEFPLLDVEVLTAPQADALAMLKSGRAQLALVFERQGLDPSEQFQEVARETLIAVAAASHPMLARDAPALRDEQLIAERQILVAGRDACDVDKRIAVSRVRWRTDSPVAALRMVSAGLGWAWLPSGFVRAALASGELVQIPAGNFTTALQLYVDVVWTQTRPLGLAARRFVALLNGREGCSGAIAGDRAVAGTTSGAKASPSLSGNAPDPASPSAARPRAGKRRSSAASG
;
A
#
# COMPACT_ATOMS: atom_id res chain seq x y z
N MET A 1 33.01 -18.48 -25.93
CA MET A 1 32.13 -18.26 -24.77
C MET A 1 30.94 -19.17 -24.94
N ALA A 2 30.69 -20.11 -24.03
CA ALA A 2 29.67 -21.14 -24.24
C ALA A 2 28.25 -20.55 -24.22
N PHE A 3 27.91 -19.67 -23.26
CA PHE A 3 26.62 -18.98 -23.24
C PHE A 3 26.71 -17.61 -23.92
N ASP A 4 25.88 -17.40 -24.93
CA ASP A 4 25.50 -16.12 -25.48
C ASP A 4 23.97 -15.93 -25.30
N LEU A 5 23.45 -14.79 -25.77
CA LEU A 5 22.02 -14.47 -25.61
C LEU A 5 21.09 -15.40 -26.36
N ASP A 6 21.56 -15.91 -27.50
CA ASP A 6 20.75 -16.73 -28.35
C ASP A 6 20.62 -18.14 -27.79
N ASN A 7 21.75 -18.78 -27.48
CA ASN A 7 21.74 -20.11 -26.88
C ASN A 7 21.17 -20.13 -25.46
N LEU A 8 21.26 -19.00 -24.68
CA LEU A 8 20.59 -18.86 -23.40
C LEU A 8 19.06 -18.91 -23.53
N ARG A 9 18.50 -18.19 -24.51
CA ARG A 9 17.05 -18.21 -24.79
C ARG A 9 16.59 -19.59 -25.27
N VAL A 10 17.37 -20.22 -26.14
CA VAL A 10 17.07 -21.56 -26.63
C VAL A 10 17.11 -22.58 -25.50
N PHE A 11 18.10 -22.50 -24.61
CA PHE A 11 18.23 -23.39 -23.46
C PHE A 11 17.02 -23.24 -22.51
N LEU A 12 16.67 -22.02 -22.11
CA LEU A 12 15.53 -21.78 -21.23
C LEU A 12 14.21 -22.21 -21.85
N ALA A 13 13.99 -21.90 -23.14
CA ALA A 13 12.79 -22.34 -23.85
C ALA A 13 12.68 -23.89 -23.94
N ALA A 14 13.79 -24.59 -24.13
CA ALA A 14 13.81 -26.04 -24.11
C ALA A 14 13.46 -26.65 -22.75
N ILE A 15 13.93 -26.03 -21.67
CA ILE A 15 13.57 -26.36 -20.26
C ILE A 15 12.07 -26.13 -20.01
N ASP A 16 11.58 -24.93 -20.33
CA ASP A 16 10.24 -24.49 -19.96
C ASP A 16 9.13 -25.22 -20.74
N HIS A 17 9.41 -25.63 -21.99
CA HIS A 17 8.43 -26.27 -22.86
C HIS A 17 8.60 -27.79 -23.00
N GLY A 18 9.62 -28.37 -22.38
CA GLY A 18 9.83 -29.83 -22.31
C GLY A 18 10.11 -30.52 -23.62
N SER A 19 10.13 -29.81 -24.77
CA SER A 19 10.50 -30.37 -26.07
C SER A 19 11.14 -29.34 -27.00
N PHE A 20 12.07 -29.79 -27.86
CA PHE A 20 12.71 -28.92 -28.84
C PHE A 20 11.73 -28.39 -29.89
N SER A 21 10.70 -29.15 -30.21
CA SER A 21 9.65 -28.72 -31.14
C SER A 21 8.74 -27.66 -30.56
N ALA A 22 8.40 -27.73 -29.26
CA ALA A 22 7.63 -26.73 -28.59
C ALA A 22 8.45 -25.43 -28.37
N ALA A 23 9.72 -25.56 -27.94
CA ALA A 23 10.65 -24.44 -27.84
C ALA A 23 10.83 -23.71 -29.18
N ALA A 24 10.97 -24.46 -30.28
CA ALA A 24 11.11 -23.91 -31.62
C ALA A 24 9.90 -23.06 -32.03
N ARG A 25 8.69 -23.53 -31.75
CA ARG A 25 7.44 -22.78 -32.03
C ARG A 25 7.41 -21.43 -31.30
N VAL A 26 7.76 -21.43 -30.02
CA VAL A 26 7.78 -20.21 -29.21
C VAL A 26 8.85 -19.24 -29.68
N LEU A 27 10.01 -19.76 -30.12
CA LEU A 27 11.13 -18.95 -30.60
C LEU A 27 11.01 -18.54 -32.09
N GLY A 28 9.97 -18.98 -32.81
CA GLY A 28 9.82 -18.71 -34.22
C GLY A 28 10.90 -19.41 -35.07
N ARG A 29 11.38 -20.61 -34.66
CA ARG A 29 12.49 -21.35 -35.30
C ARG A 29 12.03 -22.72 -35.76
N VAL A 30 12.90 -23.36 -36.53
CA VAL A 30 12.71 -24.78 -36.89
C VAL A 30 13.31 -25.70 -35.81
N PRO A 31 12.71 -26.85 -35.50
CA PRO A 31 13.19 -27.75 -34.44
C PRO A 31 14.65 -28.19 -34.58
N SER A 32 15.14 -28.37 -35.82
CA SER A 32 16.54 -28.73 -36.11
C SER A 32 17.52 -27.62 -35.64
N ALA A 33 17.13 -26.32 -35.76
CA ALA A 33 17.97 -25.23 -35.32
C ALA A 33 18.09 -25.21 -33.79
N VAL A 34 16.98 -25.44 -33.06
CA VAL A 34 16.99 -25.56 -31.61
C VAL A 34 17.86 -26.73 -31.16
N SER A 35 17.68 -27.89 -31.75
CA SER A 35 18.50 -29.09 -31.45
C SER A 35 19.98 -28.86 -31.70
N MET A 36 20.34 -28.17 -32.79
CA MET A 36 21.73 -27.86 -33.14
C MET A 36 22.32 -26.84 -32.14
N THR A 37 21.57 -25.81 -31.76
CA THR A 37 22.02 -24.84 -30.79
C THR A 37 22.31 -25.49 -29.43
N ILE A 38 21.45 -26.40 -28.97
CA ILE A 38 21.66 -27.13 -27.71
C ILE A 38 22.87 -28.06 -27.85
N ALA A 39 23.02 -28.81 -28.97
CA ALA A 39 24.17 -29.68 -29.18
C ALA A 39 25.50 -28.93 -29.21
N ASN A 40 25.54 -27.75 -29.83
CA ASN A 40 26.72 -26.86 -29.80
C ASN A 40 27.03 -26.34 -28.41
N LEU A 41 26.00 -25.98 -27.62
CA LEU A 41 26.18 -25.55 -26.25
C LEU A 41 26.75 -26.68 -25.37
N GLU A 42 26.20 -27.92 -25.51
CA GLU A 42 26.69 -29.09 -24.81
C GLU A 42 28.16 -29.40 -25.17
N ALA A 43 28.51 -29.29 -26.45
CA ALA A 43 29.88 -29.50 -26.92
C ALA A 43 30.85 -28.42 -26.38
N GLN A 44 30.43 -27.15 -26.28
CA GLN A 44 31.26 -26.07 -25.73
C GLN A 44 31.46 -26.18 -24.25
N LEU A 45 30.50 -26.74 -23.53
CA LEU A 45 30.54 -26.88 -22.04
C LEU A 45 31.17 -28.23 -21.64
N ASP A 46 31.32 -29.16 -22.57
CA ASP A 46 31.66 -30.55 -22.30
C ASP A 46 30.70 -31.20 -21.29
N LEU A 47 29.42 -30.86 -21.41
CA LEU A 47 28.36 -31.31 -20.52
C LEU A 47 27.09 -31.68 -21.30
N ALA A 48 26.48 -32.82 -20.97
CA ALA A 48 25.17 -33.18 -21.47
C ALA A 48 24.10 -32.36 -20.69
N LEU A 49 23.34 -31.52 -21.38
CA LEU A 49 22.23 -30.73 -20.78
C LEU A 49 20.91 -31.45 -20.92
N PHE A 50 20.74 -32.29 -21.98
CA PHE A 50 19.53 -33.06 -22.21
C PHE A 50 19.83 -34.52 -22.46
N ASP A 51 19.12 -35.41 -21.78
CA ASP A 51 19.08 -36.82 -22.11
C ASP A 51 18.12 -37.03 -23.29
N ARG A 52 18.63 -37.68 -24.34
CA ARG A 52 17.92 -37.95 -25.59
C ARG A 52 17.58 -39.43 -25.78
N ALA A 53 17.74 -40.26 -24.72
CA ALA A 53 17.44 -41.68 -24.79
C ALA A 53 15.93 -41.96 -25.02
N GLY A 54 15.06 -41.02 -24.65
CA GLY A 54 13.62 -41.11 -24.79
C GLY A 54 13.08 -40.46 -26.07
N ARG A 55 11.74 -40.45 -26.20
CA ARG A 55 11.02 -39.77 -27.30
C ARG A 55 11.14 -38.24 -27.22
N GLU A 56 11.20 -37.69 -26.05
CA GLU A 56 11.36 -36.26 -25.79
C GLU A 56 12.65 -36.03 -24.96
N PRO A 57 13.37 -34.91 -25.20
CA PRO A 57 14.57 -34.56 -24.44
C PRO A 57 14.24 -34.19 -23.00
N VAL A 58 14.90 -34.87 -22.05
CA VAL A 58 14.70 -34.60 -20.61
C VAL A 58 15.90 -33.84 -20.08
N PRO A 59 15.72 -32.73 -19.34
CA PRO A 59 16.84 -31.99 -18.74
C PRO A 59 17.64 -32.86 -17.76
N THR A 60 18.96 -32.81 -17.83
CA THR A 60 19.86 -33.46 -16.87
C THR A 60 19.91 -32.68 -15.55
N ALA A 61 20.46 -33.30 -14.50
CA ALA A 61 20.71 -32.62 -13.22
C ALA A 61 21.62 -31.41 -13.38
N GLN A 62 22.61 -31.49 -14.28
CA GLN A 62 23.52 -30.38 -14.60
C GLN A 62 22.76 -29.23 -15.28
N ALA A 63 21.87 -29.50 -16.22
CA ALA A 63 21.02 -28.50 -16.85
C ALA A 63 20.16 -27.80 -15.79
N LEU A 64 19.48 -28.54 -14.93
CA LEU A 64 18.65 -27.98 -13.85
C LEU A 64 19.43 -27.11 -12.87
N ALA A 65 20.67 -27.46 -12.57
CA ALA A 65 21.56 -26.65 -11.71
C ALA A 65 21.92 -25.29 -12.34
N LEU A 66 21.96 -25.19 -13.69
CA LEU A 66 22.26 -23.94 -14.41
C LEU A 66 21.04 -23.02 -14.55
N VAL A 67 19.80 -23.56 -14.50
CA VAL A 67 18.55 -22.80 -14.74
C VAL A 67 18.44 -21.54 -13.87
N PRO A 68 18.69 -21.56 -12.55
CA PRO A 68 18.52 -20.35 -11.73
C PRO A 68 19.44 -19.20 -12.15
N GLN A 69 20.64 -19.49 -12.59
CA GLN A 69 21.61 -18.49 -13.07
C GLN A 69 21.24 -18.00 -14.47
N ALA A 70 20.86 -18.93 -15.35
CA ALA A 70 20.40 -18.64 -16.71
C ALA A 70 19.20 -17.69 -16.69
N ARG A 71 18.22 -17.94 -15.83
CA ARG A 71 17.04 -17.07 -15.66
C ARG A 71 17.41 -15.68 -15.16
N ARG A 72 18.30 -15.58 -14.13
CA ARG A 72 18.78 -14.29 -13.65
C ARG A 72 19.47 -13.47 -14.75
N LEU A 73 20.30 -14.11 -15.58
CA LEU A 73 20.95 -13.42 -16.67
C LEU A 73 19.97 -12.95 -17.75
N ALA A 74 18.98 -13.78 -18.10
CA ALA A 74 17.92 -13.40 -19.04
C ALA A 74 17.09 -12.21 -18.52
N GLU A 75 16.80 -12.19 -17.22
CA GLU A 75 16.10 -11.10 -16.56
C GLU A 75 16.92 -9.81 -16.57
N GLN A 76 18.21 -9.86 -16.21
CA GLN A 76 19.12 -8.70 -16.26
C GLN A 76 19.21 -8.11 -17.67
N LEU A 77 19.25 -8.97 -18.70
CA LEU A 77 19.22 -8.50 -20.08
C LEU A 77 17.90 -7.83 -20.45
N GLY A 78 16.78 -8.41 -19.99
CA GLY A 78 15.46 -7.78 -20.13
C GLY A 78 15.42 -6.39 -19.47
N GLN A 79 15.97 -6.24 -18.28
CA GLN A 79 16.08 -4.96 -17.59
C GLN A 79 16.95 -3.95 -18.36
N LEU A 80 18.09 -4.38 -18.89
CA LEU A 80 18.97 -3.52 -19.69
C LEU A 80 18.26 -3.01 -20.96
N ASN A 81 17.56 -3.90 -21.67
CA ASN A 81 16.81 -3.53 -22.87
C ASN A 81 15.66 -2.57 -22.54
N ARG A 82 14.90 -2.80 -21.46
CA ARG A 82 13.86 -1.88 -20.99
C ARG A 82 14.47 -0.52 -20.63
N HIS A 83 15.59 -0.51 -19.92
CA HIS A 83 16.29 0.73 -19.56
C HIS A 83 16.75 1.51 -20.78
N ALA A 84 17.30 0.84 -21.78
CA ALA A 84 17.70 1.48 -23.04
C ALA A 84 16.49 2.08 -23.81
N LEU A 85 15.36 1.36 -23.84
CA LEU A 85 14.12 1.88 -24.43
C LEU A 85 13.54 3.05 -23.63
N SER A 86 13.62 3.01 -22.30
CA SER A 86 13.15 4.11 -21.46
C SER A 86 13.93 5.40 -21.68
N MET A 87 15.24 5.32 -21.96
CA MET A 87 16.05 6.47 -22.27
C MET A 87 15.61 7.23 -23.55
N THR A 88 15.10 6.50 -24.53
CA THR A 88 14.67 7.10 -25.81
C THR A 88 13.25 7.68 -25.77
N GLN A 89 12.38 7.15 -24.90
CA GLN A 89 10.96 7.51 -24.85
C GLN A 89 10.53 8.21 -23.55
N GLY A 90 11.45 8.40 -22.60
CA GLY A 90 11.13 8.94 -21.27
C GLY A 90 10.23 8.03 -20.43
N LEU A 91 10.12 6.75 -20.83
CA LEU A 91 9.39 5.72 -20.10
C LEU A 91 10.32 5.09 -19.06
N GLU A 92 9.88 4.98 -17.82
CA GLU A 92 10.60 4.27 -16.79
C GLU A 92 10.63 2.74 -17.07
N PRO A 93 11.74 2.04 -16.72
CA PRO A 93 11.87 0.61 -16.97
C PRO A 93 10.92 -0.24 -16.12
N SER A 94 10.54 0.26 -14.97
CA SER A 94 9.60 -0.41 -14.05
C SER A 94 8.81 0.60 -13.23
N LEU A 95 7.58 0.25 -12.92
CA LEU A 95 6.70 1.00 -12.02
C LEU A 95 6.37 0.15 -10.80
N THR A 96 6.86 0.53 -9.63
CA THR A 96 6.48 -0.09 -8.36
C THR A 96 5.50 0.79 -7.62
N ILE A 97 4.35 0.23 -7.28
CA ILE A 97 3.26 0.90 -6.59
C ILE A 97 3.06 0.22 -5.24
N ALA A 98 3.18 0.97 -4.14
CA ALA A 98 2.81 0.51 -2.81
C ALA A 98 1.33 0.82 -2.55
N VAL A 99 0.55 -0.14 -2.07
CA VAL A 99 -0.89 0.01 -1.82
C VAL A 99 -1.20 -0.42 -0.41
N VAL A 100 -1.94 0.39 0.32
CA VAL A 100 -2.47 0.00 1.64
C VAL A 100 -3.42 -1.18 1.47
N PRO A 101 -3.30 -2.25 2.27
CA PRO A 101 -4.06 -3.49 2.07
C PRO A 101 -5.58 -3.30 1.99
N GLU A 102 -6.13 -2.34 2.73
CA GLU A 102 -7.55 -2.00 2.73
C GLU A 102 -8.04 -1.44 1.39
N LEU A 103 -7.14 -0.84 0.61
CA LEU A 103 -7.46 -0.23 -0.68
C LEU A 103 -7.35 -1.20 -1.85
N VAL A 104 -6.81 -2.41 -1.66
CA VAL A 104 -6.61 -3.38 -2.75
C VAL A 104 -7.93 -3.76 -3.43
N ALA A 105 -9.01 -3.87 -2.67
CA ALA A 105 -10.33 -4.24 -3.19
C ALA A 105 -11.22 -3.05 -3.57
N ALA A 106 -10.84 -1.83 -3.22
CA ALA A 106 -11.76 -0.68 -3.19
C ALA A 106 -11.50 0.39 -4.25
N THR A 107 -10.28 0.46 -4.78
CA THR A 107 -9.88 1.51 -5.74
C THR A 107 -9.89 1.02 -7.18
N PRO A 108 -10.21 1.88 -8.16
CA PRO A 108 -10.22 1.53 -9.59
C PRO A 108 -8.79 1.39 -10.17
N TRP A 109 -7.82 1.01 -9.33
CA TRP A 109 -6.43 0.89 -9.72
C TRP A 109 -6.17 -0.27 -10.70
N SER A 110 -6.97 -1.34 -10.62
CA SER A 110 -6.88 -2.47 -11.56
C SER A 110 -7.25 -2.05 -12.99
N ASP A 111 -8.26 -1.19 -13.15
CA ASP A 111 -8.66 -0.69 -14.46
C ASP A 111 -7.61 0.25 -15.04
N ALA A 112 -7.00 1.07 -14.17
CA ALA A 112 -5.87 1.91 -14.54
C ALA A 112 -4.66 1.07 -15.00
N LEU A 113 -4.36 -0.05 -14.33
CA LEU A 113 -3.30 -0.98 -14.74
C LEU A 113 -3.64 -1.69 -16.05
N THR A 114 -4.90 -2.05 -16.27
CA THR A 114 -5.34 -2.65 -17.53
C THR A 114 -5.09 -1.70 -18.70
N THR A 115 -5.46 -0.43 -18.56
CA THR A 115 -5.19 0.60 -19.56
C THR A 115 -3.68 0.82 -19.76
N LEU A 116 -2.95 0.91 -18.65
CA LEU A 116 -1.49 1.12 -18.67
C LEU A 116 -0.76 -0.03 -19.39
N SER A 117 -1.20 -1.28 -19.18
CA SER A 117 -0.61 -2.46 -19.83
C SER A 117 -0.82 -2.47 -21.35
N ALA A 118 -1.94 -1.93 -21.82
CA ALA A 118 -2.20 -1.79 -23.25
C ALA A 118 -1.36 -0.65 -23.88
N GLU A 119 -1.18 0.46 -23.15
CA GLU A 119 -0.38 1.61 -23.62
C GLU A 119 1.14 1.32 -23.54
N PHE A 120 1.59 0.57 -22.52
CA PHE A 120 3.01 0.28 -22.27
C PHE A 120 3.26 -1.23 -22.07
N PRO A 121 3.16 -2.04 -23.14
CA PRO A 121 3.21 -3.51 -23.02
C PRO A 121 4.55 -4.06 -22.54
N LEU A 122 5.62 -3.27 -22.56
CA LEU A 122 6.95 -3.66 -22.07
C LEU A 122 7.27 -3.13 -20.66
N LEU A 123 6.35 -2.38 -20.06
CA LEU A 123 6.51 -1.86 -18.71
C LEU A 123 6.45 -3.03 -17.72
N ASP A 124 7.43 -3.09 -16.83
CA ASP A 124 7.39 -3.99 -15.68
C ASP A 124 6.66 -3.31 -14.52
N VAL A 125 5.58 -3.91 -14.05
CA VAL A 125 4.77 -3.34 -12.96
C VAL A 125 4.82 -4.25 -11.75
N GLU A 126 5.19 -3.67 -10.59
CA GLU A 126 5.18 -4.34 -9.30
C GLU A 126 4.17 -3.65 -8.38
N VAL A 127 3.25 -4.42 -7.81
CA VAL A 127 2.31 -3.92 -6.79
C VAL A 127 2.67 -4.57 -5.46
N LEU A 128 3.04 -3.75 -4.49
CA LEU A 128 3.38 -4.15 -3.13
C LEU A 128 2.26 -3.74 -2.19
N THR A 129 1.84 -4.65 -1.33
CA THR A 129 0.91 -4.31 -0.24
C THR A 129 1.67 -4.11 1.05
N ALA A 130 1.46 -2.97 1.68
CA ALA A 130 2.08 -2.64 2.95
C ALA A 130 1.21 -1.68 3.76
N PRO A 131 1.23 -1.75 5.10
CA PRO A 131 0.61 -0.74 5.95
C PRO A 131 1.09 0.67 5.60
N GLN A 132 0.27 1.67 5.90
CA GLN A 132 0.48 3.05 5.42
C GLN A 132 1.88 3.61 5.71
N ALA A 133 2.39 3.43 6.93
CA ALA A 133 3.73 3.88 7.30
C ALA A 133 4.82 3.19 6.48
N ASP A 134 4.69 1.88 6.27
CA ASP A 134 5.64 1.09 5.47
C ASP A 134 5.57 1.47 3.99
N ALA A 135 4.37 1.69 3.43
CA ALA A 135 4.18 2.15 2.06
C ALA A 135 4.86 3.51 1.81
N LEU A 136 4.73 4.44 2.75
CA LEU A 136 5.42 5.73 2.70
C LEU A 136 6.95 5.61 2.90
N ALA A 137 7.41 4.70 3.75
CA ALA A 137 8.83 4.39 3.87
C ALA A 137 9.42 3.82 2.58
N MET A 138 8.64 3.01 1.83
CA MET A 138 9.02 2.54 0.50
C MET A 138 9.18 3.68 -0.51
N LEU A 139 8.34 4.71 -0.46
CA LEU A 139 8.53 5.93 -1.27
C LEU A 139 9.84 6.64 -0.91
N LYS A 140 10.09 6.88 0.36
CA LYS A 140 11.29 7.59 0.84
C LYS A 140 12.58 6.87 0.47
N SER A 141 12.60 5.55 0.62
CA SER A 141 13.75 4.73 0.24
C SER A 141 13.91 4.56 -1.27
N GLY A 142 12.88 4.88 -2.07
CA GLY A 142 12.85 4.65 -3.52
C GLY A 142 12.56 3.22 -3.93
N ARG A 143 12.06 2.39 -3.02
CA ARG A 143 11.58 1.04 -3.31
C ARG A 143 10.28 1.09 -4.12
N ALA A 144 9.44 2.10 -3.91
CA ALA A 144 8.25 2.39 -4.70
C ALA A 144 8.30 3.80 -5.30
N GLN A 145 7.72 4.00 -6.47
CA GLN A 145 7.56 5.30 -7.10
C GLN A 145 6.26 5.98 -6.69
N LEU A 146 5.20 5.19 -6.46
CA LEU A 146 3.89 5.66 -6.05
C LEU A 146 3.42 4.90 -4.81
N ALA A 147 2.64 5.57 -3.95
CA ALA A 147 1.90 4.91 -2.89
C ALA A 147 0.43 5.33 -2.90
N LEU A 148 -0.50 4.36 -2.84
CA LEU A 148 -1.90 4.59 -2.59
C LEU A 148 -2.16 4.40 -1.09
N VAL A 149 -2.55 5.47 -0.43
CA VAL A 149 -2.70 5.55 1.02
C VAL A 149 -3.96 6.31 1.40
N PHE A 150 -4.41 6.18 2.63
CA PHE A 150 -5.43 7.07 3.16
C PHE A 150 -4.86 8.45 3.44
N GLU A 151 -5.74 9.46 3.49
CA GLU A 151 -5.42 10.81 3.90
C GLU A 151 -4.67 10.85 5.23
N ARG A 152 -3.79 11.82 5.37
CA ARG A 152 -2.93 11.97 6.56
C ARG A 152 -3.10 13.34 7.21
N GLN A 153 -2.95 13.37 8.52
CA GLN A 153 -2.78 14.62 9.26
C GLN A 153 -1.30 15.04 9.16
N GLY A 154 -1.04 16.12 8.43
CA GLY A 154 0.31 16.61 8.20
C GLY A 154 0.92 15.98 6.92
N LEU A 155 1.49 16.85 6.10
CA LEU A 155 2.16 16.47 4.86
C LEU A 155 3.66 16.62 5.05
N ASP A 156 4.42 15.64 4.58
CA ASP A 156 5.86 15.78 4.46
C ASP A 156 6.16 16.73 3.29
N PRO A 157 6.91 17.82 3.50
CA PRO A 157 7.23 18.77 2.42
C PRO A 157 7.98 18.15 1.24
N SER A 158 8.59 16.98 1.42
CA SER A 158 9.28 16.24 0.35
C SER A 158 8.34 15.40 -0.50
N GLU A 159 7.07 15.31 -0.15
CA GLU A 159 6.06 14.52 -0.82
C GLU A 159 5.09 15.40 -1.61
N GLN A 160 4.58 14.86 -2.69
CA GLN A 160 3.43 15.36 -3.43
C GLN A 160 2.33 14.31 -3.36
N PHE A 161 1.09 14.77 -3.41
CA PHE A 161 -0.04 13.86 -3.41
C PHE A 161 -1.16 14.39 -4.29
N GLN A 162 -2.05 13.48 -4.65
CA GLN A 162 -3.28 13.78 -5.35
C GLN A 162 -4.39 12.90 -4.81
N GLU A 163 -5.53 13.49 -4.42
CA GLU A 163 -6.73 12.75 -4.09
C GLU A 163 -7.28 12.06 -5.34
N VAL A 164 -7.51 10.76 -5.26
CA VAL A 164 -7.96 9.94 -6.41
C VAL A 164 -9.28 9.21 -6.14
N ALA A 165 -9.65 9.01 -4.88
CA ALA A 165 -10.86 8.28 -4.51
C ALA A 165 -11.31 8.62 -3.08
N ARG A 166 -12.44 8.05 -2.69
CA ARG A 166 -12.93 8.02 -1.31
C ARG A 166 -13.28 6.59 -0.94
N GLU A 167 -12.89 6.18 0.24
CA GLU A 167 -13.24 4.88 0.81
C GLU A 167 -14.06 5.08 2.08
N THR A 168 -15.05 4.21 2.25
CA THR A 168 -15.89 4.21 3.45
C THR A 168 -15.53 2.99 4.29
N LEU A 169 -14.95 3.25 5.45
CA LEU A 169 -14.79 2.23 6.48
C LEU A 169 -16.06 2.17 7.32
N ILE A 170 -16.55 0.97 7.58
CA ILE A 170 -17.69 0.75 8.46
C ILE A 170 -17.28 -0.09 9.67
N ALA A 171 -17.85 0.22 10.83
CA ALA A 171 -17.66 -0.54 12.05
C ALA A 171 -18.52 -1.81 11.99
N VAL A 172 -17.89 -2.97 12.00
CA VAL A 172 -18.57 -4.26 11.88
C VAL A 172 -18.20 -5.21 13.01
N ALA A 173 -19.15 -6.08 13.36
CA ALA A 173 -18.97 -7.19 14.29
C ALA A 173 -19.71 -8.43 13.76
N ALA A 174 -19.36 -9.63 14.30
CA ALA A 174 -20.14 -10.83 14.05
C ALA A 174 -21.57 -10.64 14.55
N ALA A 175 -22.57 -11.11 13.81
CA ALA A 175 -23.98 -11.05 14.24
C ALA A 175 -24.21 -11.74 15.60
N SER A 176 -23.40 -12.74 15.92
CA SER A 176 -23.44 -13.48 17.20
C SER A 176 -22.65 -12.82 18.33
N HIS A 177 -22.02 -11.63 18.10
CA HIS A 177 -21.16 -11.03 19.11
C HIS A 177 -21.97 -10.58 20.35
N PRO A 178 -21.53 -10.92 21.59
CA PRO A 178 -22.28 -10.65 22.81
C PRO A 178 -22.65 -9.18 23.03
N MET A 179 -21.87 -8.23 22.49
CA MET A 179 -22.19 -6.79 22.61
C MET A 179 -23.49 -6.41 21.91
N LEU A 180 -23.91 -7.19 20.89
CA LEU A 180 -25.15 -6.93 20.11
C LEU A 180 -26.39 -7.55 20.77
N ALA A 181 -26.22 -8.50 21.69
CA ALA A 181 -27.30 -9.16 22.43
C ALA A 181 -27.84 -8.35 23.63
N ARG A 182 -27.24 -7.18 23.89
CA ARG A 182 -27.70 -6.29 24.96
C ARG A 182 -28.97 -5.59 24.52
N ASP A 183 -29.97 -5.51 25.37
CA ASP A 183 -31.32 -4.94 25.12
C ASP A 183 -31.35 -3.44 24.77
N ALA A 184 -30.25 -2.87 24.42
CA ALA A 184 -30.14 -1.47 24.01
C ALA A 184 -30.42 -1.32 22.50
N PRO A 185 -31.32 -0.41 22.08
CA PRO A 185 -31.66 -0.23 20.66
C PRO A 185 -30.48 0.26 19.83
N ALA A 186 -29.45 0.82 20.45
CA ALA A 186 -28.19 1.20 19.82
C ALA A 186 -27.06 1.21 20.87
N LEU A 187 -25.87 0.77 20.45
CA LEU A 187 -24.68 0.85 21.28
C LEU A 187 -24.22 2.30 21.44
N ARG A 188 -23.67 2.60 22.59
CA ARG A 188 -22.99 3.89 22.86
C ARG A 188 -21.49 3.73 22.69
N ASP A 189 -20.80 4.83 22.42
CA ASP A 189 -19.34 4.85 22.25
C ASP A 189 -18.60 4.31 23.48
N GLU A 190 -19.08 4.58 24.71
CA GLU A 190 -18.47 4.04 25.93
C GLU A 190 -18.49 2.50 25.98
N GLN A 191 -19.55 1.89 25.44
CA GLN A 191 -19.66 0.43 25.35
C GLN A 191 -18.70 -0.11 24.32
N LEU A 192 -18.59 0.55 23.15
CA LEU A 192 -17.69 0.14 22.07
C LEU A 192 -16.22 0.29 22.47
N ILE A 193 -15.88 1.36 23.20
CA ILE A 193 -14.53 1.61 23.73
C ILE A 193 -14.08 0.47 24.69
N ALA A 194 -15.01 -0.14 25.41
CA ALA A 194 -14.72 -1.26 26.32
C ALA A 194 -14.55 -2.62 25.60
N GLU A 195 -15.14 -2.76 24.42
CA GLU A 195 -15.07 -4.00 23.65
C GLU A 195 -13.72 -4.08 22.90
N ARG A 196 -13.31 -5.34 22.59
CA ARG A 196 -12.07 -5.57 21.83
C ARG A 196 -12.21 -5.09 20.40
N GLN A 197 -11.28 -4.26 19.98
CA GLN A 197 -11.14 -3.82 18.60
C GLN A 197 -10.02 -4.58 17.90
N ILE A 198 -10.29 -5.04 16.69
CA ILE A 198 -9.29 -5.59 15.78
C ILE A 198 -8.85 -4.45 14.85
N LEU A 199 -7.60 -4.02 14.98
CA LEU A 199 -7.02 -2.94 14.18
C LEU A 199 -6.22 -3.50 13.02
N VAL A 200 -6.49 -3.01 11.82
CA VAL A 200 -5.56 -3.14 10.70
C VAL A 200 -4.54 -2.03 10.81
N ALA A 201 -3.30 -2.37 11.11
CA ALA A 201 -2.24 -1.41 11.40
C ALA A 201 -0.86 -2.00 11.08
N GLY A 202 0.10 -1.12 10.79
CA GLY A 202 1.50 -1.48 10.61
C GLY A 202 2.17 -2.00 11.87
N ARG A 203 3.44 -2.39 11.73
CA ARG A 203 4.24 -2.95 12.84
C ARG A 203 4.55 -1.91 13.90
N ASP A 204 4.67 -0.62 13.50
CA ASP A 204 4.95 0.47 14.42
C ASP A 204 3.66 1.03 15.00
N ALA A 205 3.55 0.91 16.31
CA ALA A 205 2.32 1.21 17.06
C ALA A 205 1.98 2.72 17.15
N CYS A 206 2.89 3.60 16.73
CA CYS A 206 2.78 5.04 16.96
C CYS A 206 1.91 5.76 15.92
N ASP A 207 1.56 5.12 14.81
CA ASP A 207 1.04 5.82 13.63
C ASP A 207 -0.40 5.42 13.26
N VAL A 208 -1.17 4.94 14.23
CA VAL A 208 -2.58 4.62 13.98
C VAL A 208 -3.42 5.87 14.14
N ASP A 209 -4.22 6.19 13.13
CA ASP A 209 -5.17 7.30 13.17
C ASP A 209 -6.10 7.17 14.38
N LYS A 210 -6.13 8.20 15.21
CA LYS A 210 -6.96 8.26 16.44
C LYS A 210 -8.45 8.14 16.15
N ARG A 211 -8.90 8.48 14.94
CA ARG A 211 -10.29 8.27 14.50
C ARG A 211 -10.63 6.81 14.37
N ILE A 212 -9.64 5.96 14.07
CA ILE A 212 -9.79 4.52 13.85
C ILE A 212 -9.53 3.76 15.15
N ALA A 213 -8.53 4.15 15.96
CA ALA A 213 -8.13 3.45 17.17
C ALA A 213 -8.95 3.91 18.38
N VAL A 214 -10.17 3.39 18.51
CA VAL A 214 -11.17 3.85 19.49
C VAL A 214 -11.09 3.06 20.81
N SER A 215 -10.96 1.73 20.76
CA SER A 215 -11.08 0.86 21.93
C SER A 215 -9.83 0.84 22.81
N ARG A 216 -10.04 0.58 24.11
CA ARG A 216 -8.95 0.39 25.07
C ARG A 216 -8.27 -0.97 24.91
N VAL A 217 -9.02 -2.01 24.57
CA VAL A 217 -8.52 -3.37 24.31
C VAL A 217 -8.37 -3.56 22.81
N ARG A 218 -7.14 -3.76 22.33
CA ARG A 218 -6.84 -3.81 20.91
C ARG A 218 -6.01 -5.02 20.55
N TRP A 219 -6.44 -5.74 19.52
CA TRP A 219 -5.62 -6.69 18.80
C TRP A 219 -5.25 -6.09 17.45
N ARG A 220 -4.09 -6.46 16.90
CA ARG A 220 -3.57 -5.87 15.67
C ARG A 220 -3.26 -6.94 14.64
N THR A 221 -3.45 -6.56 13.38
CA THR A 221 -3.03 -7.33 12.22
C THR A 221 -2.66 -6.35 11.11
N ASP A 222 -1.76 -6.74 10.22
CA ASP A 222 -1.41 -6.01 9.00
C ASP A 222 -2.28 -6.41 7.79
N SER A 223 -3.22 -7.33 8.00
CA SER A 223 -4.07 -7.89 6.95
C SER A 223 -5.57 -7.66 7.24
N PRO A 224 -6.30 -6.93 6.36
CA PRO A 224 -7.74 -6.78 6.47
C PRO A 224 -8.48 -8.13 6.35
N VAL A 225 -7.91 -9.10 5.61
CA VAL A 225 -8.45 -10.46 5.53
C VAL A 225 -8.38 -11.16 6.88
N ALA A 226 -7.26 -11.04 7.60
CA ALA A 226 -7.13 -11.58 8.94
C ALA A 226 -8.08 -10.88 9.91
N ALA A 227 -8.18 -9.54 9.83
CA ALA A 227 -9.13 -8.77 10.64
C ALA A 227 -10.57 -9.26 10.42
N LEU A 228 -10.99 -9.41 9.16
CA LEU A 228 -12.32 -9.95 8.81
C LEU A 228 -12.56 -11.32 9.47
N ARG A 229 -11.60 -12.27 9.35
CA ARG A 229 -11.72 -13.60 9.95
C ARG A 229 -11.82 -13.55 11.46
N MET A 230 -11.05 -12.67 12.12
CA MET A 230 -11.12 -12.49 13.56
C MET A 230 -12.48 -11.93 14.00
N VAL A 231 -13.01 -10.96 13.25
CA VAL A 231 -14.34 -10.39 13.52
C VAL A 231 -15.44 -11.42 13.29
N SER A 232 -15.40 -12.16 12.18
CA SER A 232 -16.37 -13.26 11.90
C SER A 232 -16.36 -14.34 12.97
N ALA A 233 -15.20 -14.61 13.58
CA ALA A 233 -15.06 -15.53 14.69
C ALA A 233 -15.59 -14.96 16.04
N GLY A 234 -16.14 -13.74 16.06
CA GLY A 234 -16.67 -13.11 17.27
C GLY A 234 -15.60 -12.62 18.24
N LEU A 235 -14.34 -12.45 17.80
CA LEU A 235 -13.23 -12.06 18.69
C LEU A 235 -13.22 -10.56 19.02
N GLY A 236 -14.07 -9.77 18.35
CA GLY A 236 -14.18 -8.33 18.55
C GLY A 236 -14.83 -7.64 17.35
N TRP A 237 -14.62 -6.34 17.22
CA TRP A 237 -15.13 -5.50 16.15
C TRP A 237 -13.99 -4.81 15.39
N ALA A 238 -14.24 -4.39 14.15
CA ALA A 238 -13.24 -3.66 13.35
C ALA A 238 -13.88 -2.59 12.46
N TRP A 239 -13.05 -1.61 12.09
CA TRP A 239 -13.27 -0.77 10.91
C TRP A 239 -12.75 -1.51 9.68
N LEU A 240 -13.64 -1.79 8.71
CA LEU A 240 -13.27 -2.45 7.46
C LEU A 240 -13.91 -1.72 6.27
N PRO A 241 -13.26 -1.74 5.09
CA PRO A 241 -13.83 -1.14 3.88
C PRO A 241 -15.20 -1.72 3.55
N SER A 242 -16.15 -0.86 3.25
CA SER A 242 -17.55 -1.25 2.99
C SER A 242 -17.67 -2.26 1.85
N GLY A 243 -16.87 -2.07 0.78
CA GLY A 243 -16.80 -2.99 -0.35
C GLY A 243 -16.29 -4.39 0.03
N PHE A 244 -15.34 -4.44 0.96
CA PHE A 244 -14.69 -5.67 1.41
C PHE A 244 -15.61 -6.58 2.25
N VAL A 245 -16.49 -5.99 3.06
CA VAL A 245 -17.39 -6.73 3.96
C VAL A 245 -18.80 -6.93 3.38
N ARG A 246 -19.06 -6.44 2.18
CA ARG A 246 -20.40 -6.47 1.56
C ARG A 246 -21.03 -7.86 1.52
N ALA A 247 -20.27 -8.88 1.15
CA ALA A 247 -20.75 -10.25 1.10
C ALA A 247 -21.13 -10.79 2.48
N ALA A 248 -20.30 -10.53 3.50
CA ALA A 248 -20.53 -10.98 4.88
C ALA A 248 -21.72 -10.25 5.53
N LEU A 249 -21.96 -8.98 5.18
CA LEU A 249 -23.16 -8.25 5.59
C LEU A 249 -24.43 -8.79 4.91
N ALA A 250 -24.35 -9.09 3.61
CA ALA A 250 -25.48 -9.62 2.86
C ALA A 250 -25.90 -11.03 3.33
N SER A 251 -24.92 -11.85 3.76
CA SER A 251 -25.19 -13.19 4.35
C SER A 251 -25.67 -13.15 5.80
N GLY A 252 -25.57 -11.99 6.48
CA GLY A 252 -25.89 -11.86 7.90
C GLY A 252 -24.79 -12.44 8.82
N GLU A 253 -23.63 -12.82 8.32
CA GLU A 253 -22.47 -13.23 9.11
C GLU A 253 -21.94 -12.07 9.95
N LEU A 254 -21.87 -10.89 9.33
CA LEU A 254 -21.52 -9.65 9.99
C LEU A 254 -22.70 -8.69 10.02
N VAL A 255 -22.66 -7.78 10.96
CA VAL A 255 -23.57 -6.63 11.02
C VAL A 255 -22.77 -5.35 11.19
N GLN A 256 -23.24 -4.28 10.56
CA GLN A 256 -22.77 -2.93 10.91
C GLN A 256 -23.25 -2.61 12.31
N ILE A 257 -22.34 -2.13 13.16
CA ILE A 257 -22.66 -1.87 14.57
C ILE A 257 -23.71 -0.75 14.65
N PRO A 258 -24.88 -1.00 15.27
CA PRO A 258 -25.90 0.03 15.46
C PRO A 258 -25.42 1.01 16.55
N ALA A 259 -25.07 2.22 16.18
CA ALA A 259 -24.62 3.24 17.12
C ALA A 259 -25.66 4.33 17.34
N GLY A 260 -25.81 4.74 18.60
CA GLY A 260 -26.77 5.80 19.00
C GLY A 260 -26.15 7.20 19.06
N ASN A 261 -24.86 7.31 19.31
CA ASN A 261 -24.21 8.60 19.58
C ASN A 261 -22.86 8.80 18.90
N PHE A 262 -22.46 7.91 17.97
CA PHE A 262 -21.23 8.05 17.20
C PHE A 262 -21.41 7.58 15.76
N THR A 263 -20.48 7.98 14.89
CA THR A 263 -20.47 7.58 13.49
C THR A 263 -19.91 6.17 13.35
N THR A 264 -20.65 5.27 12.69
CA THR A 264 -20.22 3.90 12.35
C THR A 264 -19.78 3.74 10.90
N ALA A 265 -19.75 4.84 10.16
CA ALA A 265 -19.23 4.92 8.81
C ALA A 265 -18.25 6.11 8.74
N LEU A 266 -16.98 5.82 8.49
CA LEU A 266 -15.91 6.81 8.39
C LEU A 266 -15.50 6.92 6.93
N GLN A 267 -15.72 8.10 6.33
CA GLN A 267 -15.21 8.38 4.99
C GLN A 267 -13.79 8.90 5.08
N LEU A 268 -12.88 8.28 4.33
CA LEU A 268 -11.49 8.66 4.21
C LEU A 268 -11.18 8.95 2.73
N TYR A 269 -10.41 10.00 2.50
CA TYR A 269 -9.86 10.25 1.18
C TYR A 269 -8.71 9.29 0.89
N VAL A 270 -8.58 8.92 -0.37
CA VAL A 270 -7.50 8.08 -0.87
C VAL A 270 -6.60 8.95 -1.73
N ASP A 271 -5.33 9.03 -1.31
CA ASP A 271 -4.30 9.81 -1.96
C ASP A 271 -3.34 8.88 -2.70
N VAL A 272 -2.97 9.24 -3.92
CA VAL A 272 -1.76 8.75 -4.55
C VAL A 272 -0.62 9.73 -4.21
N VAL A 273 0.47 9.19 -3.66
CA VAL A 273 1.60 9.96 -3.13
C VAL A 273 2.88 9.59 -3.86
N TRP A 274 3.75 10.57 -4.11
CA TRP A 274 5.10 10.39 -4.65
C TRP A 274 6.07 11.41 -4.06
N THR A 275 7.38 11.21 -4.26
CA THR A 275 8.40 12.15 -3.73
C THR A 275 8.71 13.24 -4.74
N GLN A 276 8.94 14.47 -4.26
CA GLN A 276 9.41 15.59 -5.10
C GLN A 276 10.84 15.39 -5.63
N THR A 277 11.65 14.65 -4.89
CA THR A 277 13.06 14.44 -5.22
C THR A 277 13.28 13.52 -6.43
N ARG A 278 12.24 12.77 -6.81
CA ARG A 278 12.26 11.85 -7.96
C ARG A 278 11.06 12.13 -8.84
N PRO A 279 11.24 12.87 -9.95
CA PRO A 279 10.13 13.18 -10.85
C PRO A 279 9.55 11.88 -11.42
N LEU A 280 8.22 11.82 -11.48
CA LEU A 280 7.52 10.69 -12.06
C LEU A 280 7.87 10.50 -13.53
N GLY A 281 8.12 9.27 -13.93
CA GLY A 281 8.24 8.87 -15.33
C GLY A 281 6.90 8.94 -16.07
N LEU A 282 6.92 8.59 -17.33
CA LEU A 282 5.74 8.69 -18.21
C LEU A 282 4.60 7.76 -17.74
N ALA A 283 4.93 6.50 -17.42
CA ALA A 283 3.93 5.52 -16.97
C ALA A 283 3.34 5.87 -15.61
N ALA A 284 4.17 6.33 -14.65
CA ALA A 284 3.69 6.75 -13.33
C ALA A 284 2.73 7.95 -13.46
N ARG A 285 3.07 8.97 -14.26
CA ARG A 285 2.18 10.11 -14.53
C ARG A 285 0.87 9.66 -15.18
N ARG A 286 0.96 8.75 -16.16
CA ARG A 286 -0.23 8.22 -16.83
C ARG A 286 -1.12 7.43 -15.86
N PHE A 287 -0.53 6.61 -15.00
CA PHE A 287 -1.27 5.89 -13.96
C PHE A 287 -2.02 6.83 -13.02
N VAL A 288 -1.36 7.88 -12.52
CA VAL A 288 -2.00 8.92 -11.69
C VAL A 288 -3.15 9.60 -12.43
N ALA A 289 -2.97 9.93 -13.71
CA ALA A 289 -4.01 10.53 -14.53
C ALA A 289 -5.24 9.62 -14.73
N LEU A 290 -5.00 8.31 -14.94
CA LEU A 290 -6.06 7.30 -15.08
C LEU A 290 -6.87 7.14 -13.79
N LEU A 291 -6.23 7.15 -12.63
CA LEU A 291 -6.92 7.10 -11.34
C LEU A 291 -7.87 8.29 -11.13
N ASN A 292 -7.57 9.44 -11.71
CA ASN A 292 -8.41 10.63 -11.58
C ASN A 292 -9.61 10.69 -12.53
N GLY A 293 -9.75 9.74 -13.45
CA GLY A 293 -10.79 9.78 -14.48
C GLY A 293 -10.74 11.03 -15.37
N ARG A 294 -9.61 11.76 -15.38
CA ARG A 294 -9.39 12.96 -16.18
C ARG A 294 -8.48 12.63 -17.36
N GLU A 295 -9.07 12.29 -18.48
CA GLU A 295 -8.38 12.41 -19.75
C GLU A 295 -8.10 13.91 -20.01
N GLY A 296 -6.85 14.28 -19.92
CA GLY A 296 -6.32 15.54 -20.39
C GLY A 296 -6.61 16.77 -19.52
N CYS A 297 -5.82 16.96 -18.48
CA CYS A 297 -5.42 18.31 -18.05
C CYS A 297 -4.06 18.22 -17.33
N SER A 298 -3.03 18.68 -18.02
CA SER A 298 -1.75 19.06 -17.41
C SER A 298 -2.01 20.27 -16.52
N GLY A 299 -1.91 20.09 -15.21
CA GLY A 299 -2.02 21.17 -14.25
C GLY A 299 -1.55 20.70 -12.89
N ALA A 300 -0.30 21.01 -12.55
CA ALA A 300 0.18 20.89 -11.19
C ALA A 300 -0.68 21.78 -10.29
N ILE A 301 -1.50 21.17 -9.44
CA ILE A 301 -2.12 21.88 -8.34
C ILE A 301 -1.24 21.64 -7.13
N ALA A 302 -0.39 22.65 -6.82
CA ALA A 302 0.20 22.80 -5.51
C ALA A 302 -0.93 22.80 -4.49
N GLY A 303 -0.91 21.82 -3.57
CA GLY A 303 -1.94 21.65 -2.56
C GLY A 303 -2.01 22.84 -1.63
N ASP A 304 -3.01 23.66 -1.79
CA ASP A 304 -3.41 24.66 -0.80
C ASP A 304 -4.48 24.04 0.11
N ARG A 305 -4.03 23.17 1.02
CA ARG A 305 -4.80 22.88 2.23
C ARG A 305 -4.34 23.85 3.32
N ALA A 306 -4.81 25.09 3.22
CA ALA A 306 -4.73 26.03 4.34
C ALA A 306 -5.38 25.38 5.57
N VAL A 307 -4.61 25.36 6.63
CA VAL A 307 -5.03 24.97 7.98
C VAL A 307 -6.31 25.74 8.33
N ALA A 308 -7.47 25.09 8.28
CA ALA A 308 -8.69 25.62 8.87
C ALA A 308 -8.54 25.54 10.40
N GLY A 309 -7.87 26.55 10.94
CA GLY A 309 -7.91 26.84 12.36
C GLY A 309 -9.33 27.21 12.73
N THR A 310 -9.89 26.49 13.66
CA THR A 310 -11.12 26.79 14.40
C THR A 310 -11.09 28.18 14.96
N THR A 311 -11.78 29.13 14.32
CA THR A 311 -12.25 30.32 14.96
C THR A 311 -13.77 30.23 15.07
N SER A 312 -14.21 29.89 16.26
CA SER A 312 -15.57 30.05 16.72
C SER A 312 -15.98 31.54 16.58
N GLY A 313 -16.86 31.82 15.62
CA GLY A 313 -17.43 33.14 15.43
C GLY A 313 -18.46 33.46 16.52
N ALA A 314 -18.08 34.30 17.45
CA ALA A 314 -19.03 34.98 18.30
C ALA A 314 -19.71 36.12 17.54
N LYS A 315 -21.03 36.05 17.44
CA LYS A 315 -21.91 37.11 16.92
C LYS A 315 -21.75 38.39 17.74
N ALA A 316 -21.38 39.46 17.07
CA ALA A 316 -21.52 40.83 17.59
C ALA A 316 -22.97 41.28 17.50
N SER A 317 -23.45 41.96 18.54
CA SER A 317 -24.55 42.90 18.51
C SER A 317 -24.24 44.09 19.40
N PRO A 318 -24.76 45.30 19.12
CA PRO A 318 -24.02 46.54 19.27
C PRO A 318 -24.30 47.35 20.54
N SER A 319 -23.28 48.15 20.87
CA SER A 319 -23.23 49.44 21.62
C SER A 319 -24.40 49.91 22.50
N LEU A 320 -24.08 50.29 23.73
CA LEU A 320 -24.45 51.60 24.28
C LEU A 320 -23.45 52.06 25.37
N SER A 321 -23.15 53.29 25.28
CA SER A 321 -22.28 54.22 26.02
C SER A 321 -22.34 54.21 27.53
N GLY A 322 -21.24 54.60 28.17
CA GLY A 322 -21.31 55.29 29.46
C GLY A 322 -20.09 55.18 30.39
N ASN A 323 -19.23 56.19 30.32
CA ASN A 323 -18.46 56.84 31.35
C ASN A 323 -17.59 56.11 32.38
N ALA A 324 -16.33 56.49 32.38
CA ALA A 324 -15.30 56.34 33.43
C ALA A 324 -15.64 57.09 34.73
N PRO A 325 -14.95 56.95 35.88
CA PRO A 325 -13.49 57.06 36.01
C PRO A 325 -12.79 56.05 37.00
N ASP A 326 -11.49 55.95 36.85
CA ASP A 326 -10.44 55.54 37.81
C ASP A 326 -10.42 56.40 39.09
N PRO A 327 -9.76 56.08 40.23
CA PRO A 327 -8.42 55.50 40.36
C PRO A 327 -8.14 54.66 41.64
N ALA A 328 -6.93 54.05 41.69
CA ALA A 328 -6.05 53.90 42.89
C ALA A 328 -5.55 52.49 43.18
N SER A 329 -4.28 52.29 42.86
CA SER A 329 -3.36 51.41 43.61
C SER A 329 -3.04 52.05 44.99
N PRO A 330 -2.49 51.36 46.03
CA PRO A 330 -1.20 50.63 45.93
C PRO A 330 -0.95 49.45 46.92
N SER A 331 0.20 48.81 46.72
CA SER A 331 1.18 48.44 47.79
C SER A 331 1.19 47.05 48.41
N ALA A 332 2.25 46.35 48.08
CA ALA A 332 3.30 45.71 48.90
C ALA A 332 2.94 44.59 49.89
N ALA A 333 3.63 43.45 49.71
CA ALA A 333 4.66 42.93 50.60
C ALA A 333 5.04 41.45 50.32
N ARG A 334 6.28 41.22 50.01
CA ARG A 334 7.04 39.95 50.33
C ARG A 334 7.46 40.04 51.82
N PRO A 335 7.75 38.94 52.55
CA PRO A 335 9.05 38.29 52.41
C PRO A 335 9.21 36.79 52.80
N ARG A 336 10.32 36.25 52.33
CA ARG A 336 11.34 35.36 52.95
C ARG A 336 10.96 33.98 53.52
N ALA A 337 11.48 32.90 52.90
CA ALA A 337 12.74 32.16 53.21
C ALA A 337 12.73 31.33 54.51
N GLY A 338 12.94 30.04 54.37
CA GLY A 338 13.24 29.11 55.45
C GLY A 338 13.88 27.83 54.92
N LYS A 339 15.16 27.73 55.07
CA LYS A 339 16.11 26.59 54.81
C LYS A 339 15.93 25.44 55.81
N ARG A 340 16.39 24.31 55.42
CA ARG A 340 17.21 23.25 56.06
C ARG A 340 16.61 21.87 56.07
N ARG A 341 17.38 20.96 55.43
CA ARG A 341 18.38 19.93 55.83
C ARG A 341 17.70 18.61 56.19
N SER A 342 18.01 17.58 55.44
CA SER A 342 19.12 16.59 55.52
C SER A 342 18.74 15.34 56.31
N SER A 343 18.98 14.23 55.75
CA SER A 343 19.73 13.02 56.10
C SER A 343 18.90 11.82 55.70
N ALA A 344 19.32 10.97 54.81
CA ALA A 344 20.37 9.95 54.91
C ALA A 344 19.83 8.63 55.47
N ALA A 345 20.02 7.64 54.70
CA ALA A 345 20.51 6.29 54.99
C ALA A 345 19.49 5.15 54.94
N SER A 346 19.81 4.28 54.05
CA SER A 346 19.99 2.82 54.15
C SER A 346 18.78 1.92 54.52
N GLY A 347 18.61 0.98 53.67
CA GLY A 347 17.88 -0.24 53.72
C GLY A 347 17.73 -0.80 52.34
#